data_82117377a010efb60a871bcee688be1d
#
_entry.id   82117377a010efb60a871bcee688be1d
#
_cell.length_a   1.000
_cell.length_b   1.000
_cell.length_c   1.000
_cell.angle_alpha   90.00
_cell.angle_beta   90.00
_cell.angle_gamma   90.00
#
_symmetry.space_group_name_H-M   'P 1'
#
loop_
_entity.id
_entity.type
_entity.pdbx_description
1 polymer ?
#
loop_
_entity_poly.entity_id
_entity_poly.type
_entity_poly.pdbx_seq_one_letter_code
_entity_poly.pdbx_strand_id
1 'polypeptide(L)'
;FASFKAWMNDMAEKHGMETIIPGMEPTGHYWLNLGAYLQEQGMKPVHVNPHHVKKSKELDDNNPSKNDRKDPKTIAGLVNEGRFSYPYIPTGIYAEIRNLSNLRIQTQEEITRIKNRIARWFSIYFPEIKDVYRNPDAISGLMVIKQAPLPCDIKELGVNGVNKIWRDARLKGAGDKEGQRPW
;
A
#
# COMPACT_ATOMS: atom_id res chain seq x y z
N PHE A 1 14.96 -18.31 -11.97
CA PHE A 1 13.92 -18.51 -12.98
C PHE A 1 14.37 -19.50 -14.08
N ALA A 2 15.65 -19.54 -14.47
CA ALA A 2 16.16 -20.45 -15.51
C ALA A 2 15.90 -21.93 -15.18
N SER A 3 16.14 -22.37 -13.95
CA SER A 3 15.86 -23.73 -13.48
C SER A 3 14.37 -24.09 -13.54
N PHE A 4 13.50 -23.12 -13.29
CA PHE A 4 12.06 -23.31 -13.42
C PHE A 4 11.64 -23.50 -14.88
N LYS A 5 12.20 -22.69 -15.79
CA LYS A 5 11.96 -22.85 -17.23
C LYS A 5 12.46 -24.22 -17.72
N ALA A 6 13.67 -24.63 -17.32
CA ALA A 6 14.22 -25.93 -17.68
C ALA A 6 13.34 -27.08 -17.23
N TRP A 7 12.84 -26.99 -15.96
CA TRP A 7 11.89 -27.99 -15.42
C TRP A 7 10.58 -28.03 -16.20
N MET A 8 10.01 -26.87 -16.58
CA MET A 8 8.79 -26.85 -17.39
C MET A 8 8.98 -27.50 -18.76
N ASN A 9 10.11 -27.25 -19.41
CA ASN A 9 10.43 -27.85 -20.70
C ASN A 9 10.63 -29.37 -20.60
N ASP A 10 11.35 -29.85 -19.59
CA ASP A 10 11.54 -31.26 -19.30
C ASP A 10 10.19 -31.97 -19.07
N MET A 11 9.31 -31.34 -18.31
CA MET A 11 7.96 -31.88 -18.06
C MET A 11 7.11 -31.91 -19.34
N ALA A 12 7.20 -30.90 -20.19
CA ALA A 12 6.49 -30.87 -21.46
C ALA A 12 6.96 -31.97 -22.37
N GLU A 13 8.29 -32.15 -22.52
CA GLU A 13 8.90 -33.22 -23.31
C GLU A 13 8.50 -34.60 -22.79
N LYS A 14 8.60 -34.83 -21.49
CA LYS A 14 8.25 -36.08 -20.84
C LYS A 14 6.79 -36.50 -21.05
N HIS A 15 5.89 -35.54 -21.16
CA HIS A 15 4.46 -35.77 -21.33
C HIS A 15 3.98 -35.53 -22.78
N GLY A 16 4.86 -35.26 -23.73
CA GLY A 16 4.53 -35.03 -25.14
C GLY A 16 3.65 -33.78 -25.34
N MET A 17 3.84 -32.72 -24.52
CA MET A 17 3.06 -31.49 -24.60
C MET A 17 3.75 -30.47 -25.50
N GLU A 18 3.04 -29.96 -26.49
CA GLU A 18 3.56 -28.95 -27.43
C GLU A 18 3.50 -27.53 -26.88
N THR A 19 2.57 -27.26 -25.96
CA THR A 19 2.32 -25.91 -25.44
C THR A 19 2.39 -25.87 -23.93
N ILE A 20 3.12 -24.89 -23.41
CA ILE A 20 3.23 -24.60 -21.97
C ILE A 20 2.54 -23.26 -21.69
N ILE A 21 1.55 -23.25 -20.83
CA ILE A 21 0.86 -22.05 -20.37
C ILE A 21 1.15 -21.86 -18.86
N PRO A 22 2.12 -21.01 -18.47
CA PRO A 22 2.41 -20.78 -17.08
C PRO A 22 1.27 -19.98 -16.41
N GLY A 23 0.53 -20.63 -15.51
CA GLY A 23 -0.52 -19.99 -14.73
C GLY A 23 -0.02 -19.48 -13.38
N MET A 24 -0.44 -18.29 -12.97
CA MET A 24 -0.08 -17.74 -11.67
C MET A 24 -1.22 -16.94 -11.04
N GLU A 25 -1.23 -16.90 -9.73
CA GLU A 25 -2.11 -16.03 -8.97
C GLU A 25 -1.44 -14.66 -8.79
N PRO A 26 -2.09 -13.52 -9.15
CA PRO A 26 -1.52 -12.18 -9.03
C PRO A 26 -1.54 -11.70 -7.58
N THR A 27 -0.72 -12.30 -6.72
CA THR A 27 -0.58 -11.89 -5.32
C THR A 27 0.50 -10.81 -5.20
N GLY A 28 0.09 -9.58 -4.85
CA GLY A 28 1.00 -8.44 -4.68
C GLY A 28 1.84 -8.15 -5.92
N HIS A 29 3.16 -8.01 -5.74
CA HIS A 29 4.11 -7.70 -6.80
C HIS A 29 5.01 -8.88 -7.19
N TYR A 30 4.94 -10.01 -6.48
CA TYR A 30 5.88 -11.15 -6.63
C TYR A 30 5.83 -11.79 -8.02
N TRP A 31 4.66 -11.77 -8.66
CA TRP A 31 4.46 -12.35 -9.98
C TRP A 31 5.13 -11.54 -11.12
N LEU A 32 5.37 -10.22 -10.92
CA LEU A 32 5.86 -9.32 -11.98
C LEU A 32 7.20 -9.77 -12.55
N ASN A 33 8.17 -10.08 -11.69
CA ASN A 33 9.51 -10.46 -12.14
C ASN A 33 9.52 -11.80 -12.88
N LEU A 34 8.74 -12.77 -12.39
CA LEU A 34 8.58 -14.06 -13.08
C LEU A 34 7.81 -13.88 -14.38
N GLY A 35 6.74 -13.10 -14.38
CA GLY A 35 5.93 -12.82 -15.56
C GLY A 35 6.74 -12.14 -16.67
N ALA A 36 7.53 -11.12 -16.33
CA ALA A 36 8.42 -10.43 -17.26
C ALA A 36 9.46 -11.41 -17.84
N TYR A 37 10.13 -12.18 -16.99
CA TYR A 37 11.10 -13.20 -17.44
C TYR A 37 10.46 -14.20 -18.41
N LEU A 38 9.27 -14.72 -18.10
CA LEU A 38 8.59 -15.68 -18.97
C LEU A 38 8.20 -15.07 -20.32
N GLN A 39 7.75 -13.80 -20.34
CA GLN A 39 7.47 -13.09 -21.59
C GLN A 39 8.74 -12.87 -22.43
N GLU A 40 9.87 -12.52 -21.84
CA GLU A 40 11.16 -12.40 -22.51
C GLU A 40 11.62 -13.75 -23.11
N GLN A 41 11.20 -14.86 -22.49
CA GLN A 41 11.46 -16.21 -22.99
C GLN A 41 10.44 -16.70 -24.04
N GLY A 42 9.55 -15.82 -24.52
CA GLY A 42 8.53 -16.14 -25.53
C GLY A 42 7.31 -16.90 -24.99
N MET A 43 7.19 -17.10 -23.67
CA MET A 43 6.04 -17.73 -23.05
C MET A 43 4.93 -16.70 -22.80
N LYS A 44 3.68 -17.16 -22.73
CA LYS A 44 2.51 -16.33 -22.44
C LYS A 44 1.97 -16.67 -21.06
N PRO A 45 2.51 -16.06 -19.97
CA PRO A 45 1.97 -16.29 -18.63
C PRO A 45 0.55 -15.76 -18.53
N VAL A 46 -0.28 -16.46 -17.74
CA VAL A 46 -1.67 -16.12 -17.53
C VAL A 46 -1.97 -15.93 -16.04
N HIS A 47 -2.96 -15.08 -15.75
CA HIS A 47 -3.44 -14.86 -14.40
C HIS A 47 -4.75 -15.61 -14.15
N VAL A 48 -4.79 -16.29 -13.03
CA VAL A 48 -6.00 -16.88 -12.48
C VAL A 48 -6.51 -15.99 -11.33
N ASN A 49 -7.81 -15.73 -11.34
CA ASN A 49 -8.41 -14.88 -10.29
C ASN A 49 -8.32 -15.57 -8.93
N PRO A 50 -7.72 -14.90 -7.89
CA PRO A 50 -7.58 -15.45 -6.53
C PRO A 50 -8.92 -15.93 -5.93
N HIS A 51 -10.01 -15.23 -6.27
CA HIS A 51 -11.33 -15.64 -5.81
C HIS A 51 -11.80 -16.98 -6.40
N HIS A 52 -11.47 -17.23 -7.68
CA HIS A 52 -11.74 -18.52 -8.30
C HIS A 52 -10.89 -19.63 -7.68
N VAL A 53 -9.60 -19.36 -7.43
CA VAL A 53 -8.71 -20.31 -6.75
C VAL A 53 -9.27 -20.69 -5.39
N LYS A 54 -9.68 -19.70 -4.59
CA LYS A 54 -10.28 -19.92 -3.27
C LYS A 54 -11.54 -20.75 -3.37
N LYS A 55 -12.49 -20.39 -4.25
CA LYS A 55 -13.77 -21.12 -4.39
C LYS A 55 -13.57 -22.53 -4.92
N SER A 56 -12.67 -22.75 -5.90
CA SER A 56 -12.42 -24.10 -6.41
C SER A 56 -11.84 -25.01 -5.33
N LYS A 57 -10.98 -24.49 -4.45
CA LYS A 57 -10.47 -25.25 -3.30
C LYS A 57 -11.58 -25.65 -2.33
N GLU A 58 -12.49 -24.72 -2.05
CA GLU A 58 -13.63 -24.99 -1.16
C GLU A 58 -14.57 -26.06 -1.73
N LEU A 59 -14.66 -26.16 -3.06
CA LEU A 59 -15.46 -27.19 -3.74
C LEU A 59 -14.75 -28.55 -3.79
N ASP A 60 -13.41 -28.56 -3.97
CA ASP A 60 -12.62 -29.79 -4.09
C ASP A 60 -12.38 -30.47 -2.74
N ASP A 61 -12.39 -29.72 -1.66
CA ASP A 61 -12.05 -30.21 -0.33
C ASP A 61 -12.78 -29.38 0.73
N ASN A 62 -13.70 -29.99 1.46
CA ASN A 62 -14.43 -29.37 2.58
C ASN A 62 -13.50 -28.86 3.73
N ASN A 63 -12.20 -28.89 3.52
CA ASN A 63 -11.20 -28.45 4.49
C ASN A 63 -10.63 -27.08 4.10
N PRO A 64 -10.96 -25.96 4.81
CA PRO A 64 -10.51 -24.62 4.50
C PRO A 64 -9.01 -24.38 4.79
N SER A 65 -8.24 -25.42 5.10
CA SER A 65 -6.83 -25.27 5.45
C SER A 65 -6.02 -24.75 4.26
N LYS A 66 -5.27 -23.66 4.52
CA LYS A 66 -4.31 -23.09 3.59
C LYS A 66 -3.19 -24.11 3.35
N ASN A 67 -3.09 -24.63 2.13
CA ASN A 67 -2.06 -25.59 1.77
C ASN A 67 -1.43 -25.19 0.43
N ASP A 68 -0.20 -24.69 0.49
CA ASP A 68 0.56 -24.21 -0.67
C ASP A 68 0.81 -25.30 -1.74
N ARG A 69 0.61 -26.57 -1.42
CA ARG A 69 0.71 -27.67 -2.38
C ARG A 69 -0.57 -27.85 -3.22
N LYS A 70 -1.72 -27.45 -2.71
CA LYS A 70 -3.00 -27.55 -3.41
C LYS A 70 -3.20 -26.42 -4.41
N ASP A 71 -2.63 -25.26 -4.14
CA ASP A 71 -2.77 -24.04 -4.95
C ASP A 71 -2.31 -24.24 -6.39
N PRO A 72 -1.12 -24.79 -6.67
CA PRO A 72 -0.66 -25.02 -8.04
C PRO A 72 -1.57 -25.96 -8.83
N LYS A 73 -2.11 -27.02 -8.19
CA LYS A 73 -3.04 -27.96 -8.82
C LYS A 73 -4.34 -27.28 -9.22
N THR A 74 -4.91 -26.47 -8.31
CA THR A 74 -6.14 -25.72 -8.57
C THR A 74 -5.92 -24.67 -9.67
N ILE A 75 -4.79 -23.96 -9.65
CA ILE A 75 -4.44 -23.00 -10.70
C ILE A 75 -4.31 -23.71 -12.05
N ALA A 76 -3.60 -24.84 -12.11
CA ALA A 76 -3.47 -25.61 -13.33
C ALA A 76 -4.81 -26.09 -13.88
N GLY A 77 -5.73 -26.53 -13.00
CA GLY A 77 -7.09 -26.92 -13.38
C GLY A 77 -7.86 -25.76 -14.00
N LEU A 78 -7.84 -24.59 -13.35
CA LEU A 78 -8.51 -23.39 -13.85
C LEU A 78 -7.93 -22.89 -15.18
N VAL A 79 -6.62 -23.01 -15.37
CA VAL A 79 -5.97 -22.71 -16.66
C VAL A 79 -6.43 -23.68 -17.73
N ASN A 80 -6.49 -24.97 -17.43
CA ASN A 80 -6.97 -26.00 -18.37
C ASN A 80 -8.45 -25.80 -18.76
N GLU A 81 -9.27 -25.26 -17.84
CA GLU A 81 -10.66 -24.88 -18.09
C GLU A 81 -10.83 -23.56 -18.85
N GLY A 82 -9.73 -22.86 -19.19
CA GLY A 82 -9.77 -21.57 -19.85
C GLY A 82 -10.17 -20.39 -18.94
N ARG A 83 -10.18 -20.59 -17.62
CA ARG A 83 -10.56 -19.56 -16.63
C ARG A 83 -9.38 -18.70 -16.22
N PHE A 84 -8.82 -17.99 -17.15
CA PHE A 84 -7.66 -17.12 -16.94
C PHE A 84 -7.76 -15.83 -17.75
N SER A 85 -6.87 -14.89 -17.48
CA SER A 85 -6.67 -13.67 -18.25
C SER A 85 -5.21 -13.44 -18.54
N TYR A 86 -4.90 -12.76 -19.64
CA TYR A 86 -3.54 -12.35 -19.95
C TYR A 86 -3.19 -11.09 -19.18
N PRO A 87 -2.12 -11.10 -18.36
CA PRO A 87 -1.71 -9.91 -17.63
C PRO A 87 -1.10 -8.87 -18.57
N TYR A 88 -1.44 -7.62 -18.35
CA TYR A 88 -0.69 -6.51 -18.89
C TYR A 88 0.51 -6.21 -17.97
N ILE A 89 1.71 -6.44 -18.45
CA ILE A 89 2.96 -6.10 -17.75
C ILE A 89 3.48 -4.79 -18.37
N PRO A 90 3.34 -3.66 -17.66
CA PRO A 90 3.80 -2.38 -18.18
C PRO A 90 5.33 -2.37 -18.29
N THR A 91 5.85 -1.80 -19.36
CA THR A 91 7.28 -1.62 -19.63
C THR A 91 7.61 -0.14 -19.80
N GLY A 92 8.91 0.21 -19.67
CA GLY A 92 9.39 1.58 -19.85
C GLY A 92 8.66 2.59 -18.94
N ILE A 93 8.28 3.73 -19.49
CA ILE A 93 7.63 4.82 -18.77
C ILE A 93 6.34 4.40 -18.04
N TYR A 94 5.58 3.46 -18.60
CA TYR A 94 4.35 2.97 -17.96
C TYR A 94 4.61 2.14 -16.70
N ALA A 95 5.73 1.41 -16.65
CA ALA A 95 6.15 0.73 -15.43
C ALA A 95 6.54 1.73 -14.33
N GLU A 96 7.25 2.80 -14.69
CA GLU A 96 7.62 3.88 -13.76
C GLU A 96 6.39 4.61 -13.22
N ILE A 97 5.45 5.00 -14.10
CA ILE A 97 4.20 5.66 -13.70
C ILE A 97 3.40 4.76 -12.74
N ARG A 98 3.31 3.46 -13.00
CA ARG A 98 2.64 2.52 -12.10
C ARG A 98 3.30 2.48 -10.73
N ASN A 99 4.63 2.38 -10.68
CA ASN A 99 5.37 2.35 -9.43
C ASN A 99 5.21 3.65 -8.64
N LEU A 100 5.33 4.81 -9.30
CA LEU A 100 5.13 6.12 -8.68
C LEU A 100 3.70 6.31 -8.17
N SER A 101 2.70 5.84 -8.93
CA SER A 101 1.29 5.89 -8.49
C SER A 101 1.05 5.05 -7.25
N ASN A 102 1.61 3.84 -7.19
CA ASN A 102 1.52 2.99 -6.01
C ASN A 102 2.22 3.62 -4.80
N LEU A 103 3.42 4.17 -4.99
CA LEU A 103 4.14 4.88 -3.93
C LEU A 103 3.35 6.09 -3.41
N ARG A 104 2.74 6.87 -4.30
CA ARG A 104 1.88 7.99 -3.93
C ARG A 104 0.69 7.54 -3.08
N ILE A 105 0.03 6.44 -3.45
CA ILE A 105 -1.10 5.88 -2.69
C ILE A 105 -0.63 5.45 -1.29
N GLN A 106 0.46 4.70 -1.19
CA GLN A 106 1.03 4.26 0.09
C GLN A 106 1.37 5.44 0.99
N THR A 107 2.06 6.45 0.45
CA THR A 107 2.40 7.67 1.20
C THR A 107 1.15 8.40 1.68
N GLN A 108 0.10 8.48 0.86
CA GLN A 108 -1.16 9.12 1.26
C GLN A 108 -1.86 8.34 2.39
N GLU A 109 -1.82 7.02 2.36
CA GLU A 109 -2.35 6.19 3.43
C GLU A 109 -1.56 6.37 4.73
N GLU A 110 -0.24 6.46 4.66
CA GLU A 110 0.62 6.73 5.82
C GLU A 110 0.32 8.08 6.45
N ILE A 111 0.19 9.13 5.63
CA ILE A 111 -0.22 10.46 6.08
C ILE A 111 -1.56 10.38 6.82
N THR A 112 -2.52 9.66 6.25
CA THR A 112 -3.85 9.48 6.88
C THR A 112 -3.75 8.76 8.22
N ARG A 113 -2.94 7.71 8.31
CA ARG A 113 -2.69 6.99 9.59
C ARG A 113 -2.08 7.90 10.65
N ILE A 114 -1.09 8.74 10.26
CA ILE A 114 -0.46 9.69 11.18
C ILE A 114 -1.46 10.74 11.64
N LYS A 115 -2.25 11.31 10.73
CA LYS A 115 -3.32 12.28 11.06
C LYS A 115 -4.33 11.70 12.06
N ASN A 116 -4.76 10.45 11.87
CA ASN A 116 -5.67 9.77 12.79
C ASN A 116 -5.02 9.55 14.17
N ARG A 117 -3.73 9.25 14.24
CA ARG A 117 -3.00 9.15 15.52
C ARG A 117 -2.93 10.49 16.23
N ILE A 118 -2.65 11.57 15.51
CA ILE A 118 -2.61 12.93 16.04
C ILE A 118 -4.01 13.33 16.56
N ALA A 119 -5.06 13.10 15.78
CA ALA A 119 -6.43 13.38 16.16
C ALA A 119 -6.86 12.62 17.43
N ARG A 120 -6.48 11.34 17.55
CA ARG A 120 -6.70 10.53 18.74
C ARG A 120 -5.94 11.09 19.94
N TRP A 121 -4.67 11.48 19.75
CA TRP A 121 -3.85 12.06 20.81
C TRP A 121 -4.47 13.34 21.35
N PHE A 122 -4.94 14.25 20.47
CA PHE A 122 -5.66 15.45 20.87
C PHE A 122 -6.92 15.13 21.67
N SER A 123 -7.70 14.16 21.23
CA SER A 123 -8.94 13.80 21.92
C SER A 123 -8.70 13.29 23.35
N ILE A 124 -7.52 12.77 23.64
CA ILE A 124 -7.17 12.21 24.97
C ILE A 124 -6.51 13.26 25.86
N TYR A 125 -5.55 14.01 25.31
CA TYR A 125 -4.66 14.84 26.12
C TYR A 125 -4.88 16.35 25.96
N PHE A 126 -5.54 16.77 24.87
CA PHE A 126 -5.78 18.18 24.57
C PHE A 126 -7.07 18.39 23.75
N PRO A 127 -8.26 18.02 24.30
CA PRO A 127 -9.51 18.12 23.56
C PRO A 127 -9.89 19.55 23.19
N GLU A 128 -9.51 20.54 24.00
CA GLU A 128 -9.81 21.96 23.80
C GLU A 128 -9.11 22.57 22.58
N ILE A 129 -8.12 21.91 22.03
CA ILE A 129 -7.39 22.43 20.86
C ILE A 129 -8.31 22.68 19.66
N LYS A 130 -9.41 21.94 19.56
CA LYS A 130 -10.40 22.08 18.47
C LYS A 130 -11.18 23.38 18.56
N ASP A 131 -11.29 23.97 19.74
CA ASP A 131 -11.99 25.24 19.97
C ASP A 131 -11.14 26.41 19.48
N VAL A 132 -9.82 26.24 19.49
CA VAL A 132 -8.84 27.25 19.08
C VAL A 132 -8.41 27.05 17.62
N TYR A 133 -8.13 25.81 17.25
CA TYR A 133 -7.69 25.45 15.91
C TYR A 133 -8.74 24.64 15.18
N ARG A 134 -9.25 25.16 14.06
CA ARG A 134 -10.14 24.40 13.19
C ARG A 134 -9.47 23.14 12.63
N ASN A 135 -8.18 23.26 12.30
CA ASN A 135 -7.34 22.16 11.77
C ASN A 135 -6.05 22.08 12.59
N PRO A 136 -6.04 21.40 13.73
CA PRO A 136 -4.86 21.31 14.59
C PRO A 136 -3.69 20.55 13.94
N ASP A 137 -3.96 19.73 12.92
CA ASP A 137 -2.97 19.05 12.09
C ASP A 137 -2.38 19.92 10.95
N ALA A 138 -2.78 21.20 10.87
CA ALA A 138 -2.13 22.16 9.98
C ALA A 138 -0.71 22.49 10.49
N ILE A 139 0.14 23.00 9.59
CA ILE A 139 1.55 23.30 9.89
C ILE A 139 1.68 24.20 11.12
N SER A 140 0.85 25.24 11.25
CA SER A 140 0.86 26.16 12.39
C SER A 140 0.59 25.45 13.72
N GLY A 141 -0.38 24.58 13.77
CA GLY A 141 -0.69 23.78 14.95
C GLY A 141 0.42 22.79 15.28
N LEU A 142 0.90 22.06 14.30
CA LEU A 142 1.96 21.07 14.48
C LEU A 142 3.28 21.69 14.97
N MET A 143 3.62 22.91 14.53
CA MET A 143 4.82 23.60 15.00
C MET A 143 4.74 23.97 16.48
N VAL A 144 3.56 24.40 16.95
CA VAL A 144 3.34 24.70 18.38
C VAL A 144 3.42 23.41 19.19
N ILE A 145 2.70 22.38 18.80
CA ILE A 145 2.61 21.11 19.54
C ILE A 145 3.98 20.39 19.59
N LYS A 146 4.81 20.56 18.57
CA LYS A 146 6.19 20.02 18.60
C LYS A 146 7.01 20.56 19.77
N GLN A 147 6.76 21.80 20.22
CA GLN A 147 7.49 22.45 21.29
C GLN A 147 6.71 22.46 22.63
N ALA A 148 5.39 22.52 22.54
CA ALA A 148 4.48 22.59 23.67
C ALA A 148 3.33 21.60 23.44
N PRO A 149 3.52 20.29 23.73
CA PRO A 149 2.56 19.27 23.42
C PRO A 149 1.31 19.27 24.32
N LEU A 150 1.40 19.79 25.53
CA LEU A 150 0.31 19.79 26.50
C LEU A 150 -0.25 21.20 26.74
N PRO A 151 -1.50 21.34 27.23
CA PRO A 151 -2.07 22.64 27.55
C PRO A 151 -1.26 23.45 28.57
N CYS A 152 -0.63 22.78 29.55
CA CYS A 152 0.27 23.44 30.52
C CYS A 152 1.48 24.06 29.84
N ASP A 153 2.10 23.37 28.88
CA ASP A 153 3.29 23.85 28.17
C ASP A 153 2.96 25.11 27.37
N ILE A 154 1.76 25.15 26.75
CA ILE A 154 1.30 26.31 25.99
C ILE A 154 1.04 27.50 26.91
N LYS A 155 0.49 27.25 28.11
CA LYS A 155 0.30 28.27 29.14
C LYS A 155 1.64 28.90 29.58
N GLU A 156 2.67 28.08 29.78
CA GLU A 156 4.00 28.52 30.14
C GLU A 156 4.67 29.32 29.02
N LEU A 157 4.49 28.89 27.75
CA LEU A 157 4.99 29.60 26.59
C LEU A 157 4.36 30.98 26.42
N GLY A 158 3.09 31.09 26.72
CA GLY A 158 2.28 32.31 26.56
C GLY A 158 2.16 32.75 25.09
N VAL A 159 1.45 33.85 24.87
CA VAL A 159 1.17 34.42 23.54
C VAL A 159 2.46 34.74 22.79
N ASN A 160 3.44 35.32 23.47
CA ASN A 160 4.72 35.73 22.85
C ASN A 160 5.54 34.51 22.40
N GLY A 161 5.54 33.44 23.18
CA GLY A 161 6.22 32.19 22.83
C GLY A 161 5.61 31.52 21.59
N VAL A 162 4.29 31.43 21.54
CA VAL A 162 3.59 30.88 20.38
C VAL A 162 3.83 31.70 19.12
N ASN A 163 3.74 33.03 19.20
CA ASN A 163 4.03 33.93 18.10
C ASN A 163 5.49 33.82 17.63
N LYS A 164 6.43 33.61 18.56
CA LYS A 164 7.84 33.39 18.22
C LYS A 164 8.01 32.11 17.39
N ILE A 165 7.39 31.01 17.79
CA ILE A 165 7.41 29.72 17.05
C ILE A 165 6.95 29.91 15.60
N TRP A 166 5.85 30.65 15.40
CA TRP A 166 5.33 30.88 14.05
C TRP A 166 6.20 31.80 13.21
N ARG A 167 6.82 32.83 13.81
CA ARG A 167 7.77 33.72 13.12
C ARG A 167 9.03 32.97 12.71
N ASP A 168 9.59 32.17 13.61
CA ASP A 168 10.78 31.37 13.34
C ASP A 168 10.52 30.34 12.24
N ALA A 169 9.32 29.78 12.17
CA ALA A 169 8.85 28.90 11.09
C ALA A 169 8.46 29.63 9.80
N ARG A 170 8.57 30.97 9.74
CA ARG A 170 8.22 31.82 8.58
C ARG A 170 6.79 31.59 8.07
N LEU A 171 5.84 31.30 8.96
CA LEU A 171 4.46 31.09 8.60
C LEU A 171 3.79 32.43 8.24
N LYS A 172 3.05 32.44 7.12
CA LYS A 172 2.27 33.61 6.73
C LYS A 172 1.10 33.79 7.72
N GLY A 173 0.87 35.04 8.15
CA GLY A 173 -0.21 35.37 9.09
C GLY A 173 0.15 35.23 10.58
N ALA A 174 1.40 34.90 10.90
CA ALA A 174 1.88 34.93 12.28
C ALA A 174 1.86 36.38 12.81
N GLY A 175 0.94 36.66 13.71
CA GLY A 175 0.76 38.00 14.30
C GLY A 175 -0.03 37.95 15.61
N ASP A 176 -0.10 39.10 16.26
CA ASP A 176 -0.69 39.25 17.61
C ASP A 176 -2.17 38.79 17.71
N LYS A 177 -2.91 38.86 16.60
CA LYS A 177 -4.32 38.44 16.58
C LYS A 177 -4.54 36.94 16.73
N GLU A 178 -3.62 36.12 16.22
CA GLU A 178 -3.73 34.66 16.36
C GLU A 178 -3.20 34.15 17.71
N GLY A 179 -2.15 34.80 18.24
CA GLY A 179 -1.61 34.47 19.56
C GLY A 179 -2.51 34.89 20.73
N GLN A 180 -3.51 35.73 20.48
CA GLN A 180 -4.48 36.18 21.52
C GLN A 180 -5.70 35.28 21.62
N ARG A 181 -5.82 34.20 20.81
CA ARG A 181 -6.91 33.24 20.99
C ARG A 181 -6.75 32.53 22.34
N PRO A 182 -7.82 32.38 23.11
CA PRO A 182 -7.74 31.67 24.39
C PRO A 182 -7.34 30.22 24.17
N TRP A 183 -6.32 29.81 24.88
CA TRP A 183 -5.83 28.41 24.95
C TRP A 183 -6.41 27.70 26.15
#